data_03a38fa73bf154fe2dd709092fc157a2
#
_entry.id   03a38fa73bf154fe2dd709092fc157a2
#
_cell.length_a   1.000
_cell.length_b   1.000
_cell.length_c   1.000
_cell.angle_alpha   90.00
_cell.angle_beta   90.00
_cell.angle_gamma   90.00
#
_symmetry.space_group_name_H-M   'P 1'
#
loop_
_entity.id
_entity.type
_entity.pdbx_description
1 polymer ?
#
loop_
_entity_poly.entity_id
_entity_poly.type
_entity_poly.pdbx_seq_one_letter_code
_entity_poly.pdbx_strand_id
1 'polypeptide(L)'
;MFEDASCCVILQGKIDGMLDNDTVVESKNRARRLFYKIPAYEKVQLEAYMFLTETEQALHIENYNETTNESYYYHDETFWNECKGTIVEFITQMLAEL
;
A
#
# COMPACT_ATOMS: atom_id res chain seq x y z
N MET A 1 -9.43 5.54 -13.13
CA MET A 1 -9.57 6.10 -11.81
C MET A 1 -8.38 6.96 -11.41
N PHE A 2 -7.19 6.41 -11.40
CA PHE A 2 -5.98 7.19 -11.19
C PHE A 2 -5.41 7.64 -12.52
N GLU A 3 -6.18 8.45 -13.23
CA GLU A 3 -5.81 8.93 -14.56
C GLU A 3 -4.88 10.14 -14.52
N ASP A 4 -4.85 10.81 -13.37
CA ASP A 4 -3.96 11.95 -13.16
C ASP A 4 -2.54 11.43 -12.93
N ALA A 5 -1.62 11.83 -13.79
CA ALA A 5 -0.23 11.42 -13.68
C ALA A 5 0.41 11.83 -12.35
N SER A 6 -0.04 12.96 -11.78
CA SER A 6 0.46 13.42 -10.48
C SER A 6 0.10 12.45 -9.36
N CYS A 7 -1.11 11.90 -9.39
CA CYS A 7 -1.55 10.90 -8.40
C CYS A 7 -0.69 9.65 -8.49
N CYS A 8 -0.43 9.15 -9.70
CA CYS A 8 0.39 7.97 -9.91
C CYS A 8 1.82 8.18 -9.39
N VAL A 9 2.40 9.34 -9.66
CA VAL A 9 3.75 9.68 -9.20
C VAL A 9 3.82 9.69 -7.69
N ILE A 10 2.83 10.28 -7.01
CA ILE A 10 2.78 10.33 -5.55
C ILE A 10 2.75 8.92 -4.95
N LEU A 11 1.90 8.06 -5.47
CA LEU A 11 1.79 6.68 -4.95
C LEU A 11 3.03 5.85 -5.27
N GLN A 12 3.53 5.92 -6.51
CA GLN A 12 4.70 5.16 -6.93
C GLN A 12 5.94 5.51 -6.12
N GLY A 13 6.09 6.78 -5.74
CA GLY A 13 7.22 7.22 -4.94
C GLY A 13 7.30 6.61 -3.55
N LYS A 14 6.26 5.89 -3.12
CA LYS A 14 6.20 5.28 -1.80
C LYS A 14 6.33 3.76 -1.81
N ILE A 15 6.41 3.14 -2.98
CA ILE A 15 6.61 1.69 -3.08
C ILE A 15 8.06 1.39 -2.78
N ASP A 16 8.30 0.54 -1.77
CA ASP A 16 9.66 0.20 -1.35
C ASP A 16 10.37 -0.73 -2.35
N GLY A 17 9.62 -1.58 -3.03
CA GLY A 17 10.23 -2.45 -4.01
C GLY A 17 9.26 -3.47 -4.59
N MET A 18 9.80 -4.30 -5.48
CA MET A 18 9.06 -5.37 -6.12
C MET A 18 9.88 -6.66 -6.05
N LEU A 19 9.22 -7.75 -5.75
CA LEU A 19 9.82 -9.09 -5.75
C LEU A 19 9.36 -9.81 -7.02
N ASP A 20 10.31 -10.18 -7.88
CA ASP A 20 10.04 -10.91 -9.12
C ASP A 20 9.04 -10.22 -10.06
N ASN A 21 8.86 -8.90 -9.91
CA ASN A 21 7.93 -8.09 -10.70
C ASN A 21 6.45 -8.47 -10.52
N ASP A 22 6.12 -9.32 -9.55
CA ASP A 22 4.73 -9.74 -9.32
C ASP A 22 4.26 -9.51 -7.88
N THR A 23 5.13 -9.08 -6.99
CA THR A 23 4.81 -8.87 -5.58
C THR A 23 5.30 -7.51 -5.12
N VAL A 24 4.37 -6.67 -4.67
CA VAL A 24 4.72 -5.38 -4.06
C VAL A 24 5.37 -5.65 -2.70
N VAL A 25 6.50 -5.00 -2.42
CA VAL A 25 7.16 -5.10 -1.12
C VAL A 25 6.99 -3.77 -0.41
N GLU A 26 6.46 -3.83 0.82
CA GLU A 26 6.28 -2.65 1.66
C GLU A 26 6.85 -2.93 3.04
N SER A 27 7.77 -2.08 3.48
CA SER A 27 8.43 -2.22 4.77
C SER A 27 7.94 -1.12 5.71
N LYS A 28 7.60 -1.50 6.94
CA LYS A 28 7.14 -0.59 7.98
C LYS A 28 8.06 -0.69 9.18
N ASN A 29 8.62 0.45 9.60
CA ASN A 29 9.43 0.52 10.81
C ASN A 29 8.54 0.95 11.96
N ARG A 30 8.35 0.05 12.94
CA ARG A 30 7.51 0.33 14.09
C ARG A 30 8.31 1.04 15.18
N ALA A 31 7.66 1.95 15.86
CA ALA A 31 8.31 2.73 16.93
C ALA A 31 8.25 2.06 18.29
N ARG A 32 7.25 1.21 18.54
CA ARG A 32 6.99 0.64 19.86
C ARG A 32 6.89 -0.87 19.90
N ARG A 33 6.29 -1.50 18.87
CA ARG A 33 6.10 -2.96 18.82
C ARG A 33 5.70 -3.39 17.43
N LEU A 34 5.85 -4.67 17.15
CA LEU A 34 5.28 -5.30 15.96
C LEU A 34 3.77 -5.47 16.16
N PHE A 35 3.01 -5.29 15.08
CA PHE A 35 1.56 -5.47 15.13
C PHE A 35 1.14 -6.90 14.88
N TYR A 36 1.96 -7.67 14.15
CA TYR A 36 1.67 -9.04 13.71
C TYR A 36 0.40 -9.14 12.87
N LYS A 37 -0.06 -8.02 12.34
CA LYS A 37 -1.21 -7.93 11.45
C LYS A 37 -1.03 -6.71 10.58
N ILE A 38 -1.79 -6.64 9.50
CA ILE A 38 -1.78 -5.50 8.61
C ILE A 38 -2.99 -4.62 8.95
N PRO A 39 -2.78 -3.43 9.50
CA PRO A 39 -3.91 -2.52 9.79
C PRO A 39 -4.66 -2.15 8.52
N ALA A 40 -5.93 -1.78 8.66
CA ALA A 40 -6.78 -1.46 7.52
C ALA A 40 -6.19 -0.35 6.64
N TYR A 41 -5.63 0.69 7.25
CA TYR A 41 -5.05 1.79 6.47
C TYR A 41 -3.82 1.37 5.68
N GLU A 42 -3.08 0.37 6.16
CA GLU A 42 -1.95 -0.17 5.40
C GLU A 42 -2.42 -1.12 4.30
N LYS A 43 -3.53 -1.84 4.51
CA LYS A 43 -4.15 -2.65 3.45
C LYS A 43 -4.60 -1.78 2.29
N VAL A 44 -5.18 -0.61 2.58
CA VAL A 44 -5.58 0.34 1.55
C VAL A 44 -4.37 0.75 0.71
N GLN A 45 -3.25 1.02 1.36
CA GLN A 45 -2.01 1.39 0.68
C GLN A 45 -1.52 0.26 -0.22
N LEU A 46 -1.52 -0.98 0.29
CA LEU A 46 -1.10 -2.15 -0.49
C LEU A 46 -2.01 -2.37 -1.69
N GLU A 47 -3.33 -2.24 -1.52
CA GLU A 47 -4.27 -2.37 -2.62
C GLU A 47 -4.01 -1.33 -3.71
N ALA A 48 -3.77 -0.08 -3.31
CA ALA A 48 -3.48 0.97 -4.27
C ALA A 48 -2.20 0.68 -5.05
N TYR A 49 -1.16 0.20 -4.37
CA TYR A 49 0.11 -0.15 -5.02
C TYR A 49 -0.06 -1.33 -5.97
N MET A 50 -0.82 -2.36 -5.56
CA MET A 50 -1.10 -3.50 -6.42
C MET A 50 -1.90 -3.08 -7.65
N PHE A 51 -2.84 -2.16 -7.49
CA PHE A 51 -3.59 -1.61 -8.60
C PHE A 51 -2.66 -0.91 -9.61
N LEU A 52 -1.76 -0.06 -9.11
CA LEU A 52 -0.85 0.70 -9.96
C LEU A 52 0.19 -0.17 -10.67
N THR A 53 0.61 -1.26 -10.04
CA THR A 53 1.62 -2.16 -10.60
C THR A 53 1.02 -3.35 -11.32
N GLU A 54 -0.30 -3.47 -11.35
CA GLU A 54 -1.01 -4.58 -11.97
C GLU A 54 -0.62 -5.93 -11.37
N THR A 55 -0.44 -5.95 -10.04
CA THR A 55 -0.13 -7.17 -9.29
C THR A 55 -1.27 -7.53 -8.36
N GLU A 56 -1.25 -8.77 -7.85
CA GLU A 56 -2.32 -9.27 -6.99
C GLU A 56 -1.82 -9.76 -5.63
N GLN A 57 -0.53 -9.57 -5.33
CA GLN A 57 0.01 -9.93 -4.03
C GLN A 57 1.05 -8.94 -3.56
N ALA A 58 1.22 -8.88 -2.25
CA ALA A 58 2.17 -7.99 -1.61
C ALA A 58 2.85 -8.71 -0.45
N LEU A 59 4.08 -8.34 -0.18
CA LEU A 59 4.82 -8.78 1.00
C LEU A 59 4.92 -7.57 1.94
N HIS A 60 4.30 -7.70 3.10
CA HIS A 60 4.30 -6.68 4.14
C HIS A 60 5.31 -7.06 5.20
N ILE A 61 6.29 -6.20 5.42
CA ILE A 61 7.39 -6.45 6.35
C ILE A 61 7.32 -5.42 7.46
N GLU A 62 7.25 -5.88 8.71
CA GLU A 62 7.34 -5.01 9.88
C GLU A 62 8.70 -5.18 10.53
N ASN A 63 9.30 -4.07 10.95
CA ASN A 63 10.57 -4.08 11.66
C ASN A 63 10.42 -3.35 12.98
N TYR A 64 10.91 -3.96 14.06
CA TYR A 64 11.00 -3.32 15.37
C TYR A 64 12.27 -3.80 16.06
N ASN A 65 13.19 -2.88 16.32
CA ASN A 65 14.54 -3.20 16.80
C ASN A 65 15.19 -4.20 15.84
N GLU A 66 15.58 -5.38 16.33
CA GLU A 66 16.19 -6.43 15.51
C GLU A 66 15.19 -7.51 15.09
N THR A 67 13.90 -7.29 15.35
CA THR A 67 12.85 -8.27 15.04
C THR A 67 12.11 -7.88 13.78
N THR A 68 11.85 -8.87 12.94
CA THR A 68 11.13 -8.67 11.68
C THR A 68 9.96 -9.65 11.61
N ASN A 69 8.81 -9.17 11.16
CA ASN A 69 7.65 -9.99 10.89
C ASN A 69 7.21 -9.79 9.46
N GLU A 70 7.08 -10.88 8.70
CA GLU A 70 6.67 -10.84 7.30
C GLU A 70 5.30 -11.46 7.13
N SER A 71 4.45 -10.81 6.31
CA SER A 71 3.11 -11.30 6.01
C SER A 71 2.81 -11.07 4.54
N TYR A 72 2.30 -12.09 3.85
CA TYR A 72 1.80 -11.92 2.50
C TYR A 72 0.37 -11.40 2.55
N TYR A 73 0.05 -10.50 1.65
CA TYR A 73 -1.29 -9.97 1.49
C TYR A 73 -1.70 -10.16 0.03
N TYR A 74 -2.91 -10.68 -0.17
CA TYR A 74 -3.42 -10.93 -1.51
C TYR A 74 -4.55 -9.95 -1.81
N HIS A 75 -4.65 -9.54 -3.07
CA HIS A 75 -5.68 -8.63 -3.50
C HIS A 75 -7.07 -9.10 -3.05
N ASP A 76 -7.80 -8.20 -2.42
CA ASP A 76 -9.17 -8.42 -1.97
C ASP A 76 -10.06 -7.45 -2.72
N GLU A 77 -10.74 -7.94 -3.74
CA GLU A 77 -11.53 -7.09 -4.62
C GLU A 77 -12.69 -6.42 -3.88
N THR A 78 -13.33 -7.12 -2.96
CA THR A 78 -14.41 -6.56 -2.17
C THR A 78 -13.92 -5.39 -1.33
N PHE A 79 -12.81 -5.59 -0.63
CA PHE A 79 -12.20 -4.54 0.17
C PHE A 79 -11.79 -3.34 -0.70
N TRP A 80 -11.16 -3.60 -1.85
CA TRP A 80 -10.74 -2.56 -2.78
C TRP A 80 -11.93 -1.76 -3.30
N ASN A 81 -13.02 -2.43 -3.66
CA ASN A 81 -14.22 -1.76 -4.15
C ASN A 81 -14.85 -0.87 -3.08
N GLU A 82 -14.78 -1.27 -1.81
CA GLU A 82 -15.27 -0.47 -0.71
C GLU A 82 -14.40 0.77 -0.45
N CYS A 83 -13.09 0.65 -0.65
CA CYS A 83 -12.15 1.71 -0.32
C CYS A 83 -11.88 2.68 -1.48
N LYS A 84 -12.18 2.27 -2.70
CA LYS A 84 -11.83 3.00 -3.92
C LYS A 84 -12.28 4.46 -3.91
N GLY A 85 -13.54 4.70 -3.53
CA GLY A 85 -14.08 6.05 -3.46
C GLY A 85 -13.36 6.91 -2.44
N THR A 86 -13.05 6.35 -1.28
CA THR A 86 -12.33 7.03 -0.22
C THR A 86 -10.91 7.38 -0.66
N ILE A 87 -10.25 6.47 -1.37
CA ILE A 87 -8.89 6.71 -1.87
C ILE A 87 -8.89 7.87 -2.87
N VAL A 88 -9.83 7.87 -3.81
CA VAL A 88 -9.94 8.95 -4.80
C VAL A 88 -10.18 10.28 -4.10
N GLU A 89 -11.08 10.32 -3.12
CA GLU A 89 -11.36 11.51 -2.36
C GLU A 89 -10.13 12.02 -1.62
N PHE A 90 -9.40 11.12 -0.97
CA PHE A 90 -8.18 11.46 -0.25
C PHE A 90 -7.12 12.05 -1.17
N ILE A 91 -6.89 11.43 -2.32
CA ILE A 91 -5.92 11.91 -3.30
C ILE A 91 -6.34 13.27 -3.85
N THR A 92 -7.63 13.45 -4.12
CA THR A 92 -8.16 14.72 -4.61
C THR A 92 -7.91 15.84 -3.60
N GLN A 93 -8.13 15.57 -2.32
CA GLN A 93 -7.86 16.53 -1.26
C GLN A 93 -6.37 16.87 -1.17
N MET A 94 -5.52 15.87 -1.26
CA MET A 94 -4.07 16.09 -1.24
C MET A 94 -3.63 17.01 -2.39
N LEU A 95 -4.14 16.77 -3.59
CA LEU A 95 -3.78 17.58 -4.75
C LEU A 95 -4.30 19.02 -4.63
N ALA A 96 -5.46 19.20 -4.01
CA ALA A 96 -6.02 20.51 -3.80
C ALA A 96 -5.20 21.38 -2.84
N GLU A 97 -4.43 20.73 -1.94
CA GLU A 97 -3.59 21.42 -0.96
C GLU A 97 -2.19 21.72 -1.48
N LEU A 98 -1.86 21.20 -2.64
CA LEU A 98 -0.56 21.46 -3.26
C LEU A 98 -0.60 22.78 -4.02
#